data_f99f6bb50dd2178c5858c115fc23d709
#
_entry.id   f99f6bb50dd2178c5858c115fc23d709
#
_cell.length_a   1.000
_cell.length_b   1.000
_cell.length_c   1.000
_cell.angle_alpha   90.00
_cell.angle_beta   90.00
_cell.angle_gamma   90.00
#
_symmetry.space_group_name_H-M   'P 1'
#
loop_
_entity.id
_entity.type
_entity.pdbx_description
1 polymer ?
#
loop_
_entity_poly.entity_id
_entity_poly.type
_entity_poly.pdbx_seq_one_letter_code
_entity_poly.pdbx_strand_id
1 'polypeptide(L)'
;MRTITVLFSLLILSSCGAPSVAPVDQLKTDVAYLASDELEGRETGTKGEQLAADYLAQRFAALGLSPKGVEDYRQKFSYKPSTNPHEQTKVDAPSQDQGMPQGINVIGYKDNGADKTVIIGAHFDHLGWGGEGSLYRDSIPSVHNGADDNASGVALLLYLAERLKDEKNT
;
A
#
# COMPACT_ATOMS: atom_id res chain seq x y z
N MET A 1 37.59 -14.81 58.52
CA MET A 1 36.32 -14.68 57.72
C MET A 1 36.48 -13.52 56.78
N ARG A 2 36.59 -13.77 55.45
CA ARG A 2 36.70 -12.73 54.42
C ARG A 2 35.34 -12.58 53.78
N THR A 3 34.70 -11.43 53.94
CA THR A 3 33.42 -11.05 53.32
C THR A 3 33.69 -10.62 51.88
N ILE A 4 33.10 -11.36 50.92
CA ILE A 4 33.15 -11.02 49.49
C ILE A 4 31.90 -10.18 49.23
N THR A 5 32.11 -8.89 48.92
CA THR A 5 31.02 -7.98 48.47
C THR A 5 30.88 -8.13 46.96
N VAL A 6 29.77 -8.71 46.50
CA VAL A 6 29.42 -8.81 45.08
C VAL A 6 28.69 -7.53 44.69
N LEU A 7 29.33 -6.72 43.85
CA LEU A 7 28.71 -5.52 43.24
C LEU A 7 27.88 -5.96 42.03
N PHE A 8 26.56 -5.83 42.13
CA PHE A 8 25.64 -6.08 41.04
C PHE A 8 25.55 -4.82 40.20
N SER A 9 26.25 -4.77 39.05
CA SER A 9 26.10 -3.67 38.08
C SER A 9 24.81 -3.84 37.30
N LEU A 10 23.84 -2.95 37.55
CA LEU A 10 22.58 -2.87 36.83
C LEU A 10 22.83 -2.17 35.48
N LEU A 11 22.89 -2.92 34.38
CA LEU A 11 22.94 -2.37 33.03
C LEU A 11 21.53 -1.84 32.68
N ILE A 12 21.36 -0.52 32.71
CA ILE A 12 20.16 0.13 32.17
C ILE A 12 20.31 0.19 30.65
N LEU A 13 19.66 -0.73 29.93
CA LEU A 13 19.49 -0.66 28.49
C LEU A 13 18.50 0.48 28.20
N SER A 14 19.04 1.65 27.89
CA SER A 14 18.25 2.77 27.36
C SER A 14 17.78 2.39 25.96
N SER A 15 16.51 1.95 25.84
CA SER A 15 15.87 1.76 24.55
C SER A 15 15.67 3.15 23.93
N CYS A 16 16.54 3.53 23.00
CA CYS A 16 16.27 4.65 22.10
C CYS A 16 15.12 4.24 21.17
N GLY A 17 13.89 4.54 21.57
CA GLY A 17 12.77 4.49 20.62
C GLY A 17 13.04 5.48 19.48
N ALA A 18 12.96 5.03 18.24
CA ALA A 18 12.99 5.92 17.08
C ALA A 18 11.88 7.00 17.25
N PRO A 19 12.14 8.25 16.87
CA PRO A 19 11.11 9.29 16.94
C PRO A 19 9.91 8.85 16.08
N SER A 20 8.71 8.84 16.67
CA SER A 20 7.48 8.57 15.94
C SER A 20 7.20 9.75 15.00
N VAL A 21 7.10 9.48 13.70
CA VAL A 21 6.69 10.47 12.72
C VAL A 21 5.22 10.84 13.01
N ALA A 22 4.90 12.14 12.95
CA ALA A 22 3.51 12.55 13.12
C ALA A 22 2.63 11.97 12.00
N PRO A 23 1.40 11.51 12.28
CA PRO A 23 0.55 10.86 11.29
C PRO A 23 0.32 11.67 10.01
N VAL A 24 0.23 12.99 10.11
CA VAL A 24 0.10 13.90 8.96
C VAL A 24 1.38 13.94 8.11
N ASP A 25 2.55 13.87 8.72
CA ASP A 25 3.81 13.87 7.98
C ASP A 25 4.02 12.53 7.29
N GLN A 26 3.56 11.43 7.91
CA GLN A 26 3.56 10.13 7.26
C GLN A 26 2.61 10.09 6.04
N LEU A 27 1.42 10.71 6.14
CA LEU A 27 0.51 10.85 5.01
C LEU A 27 1.18 11.59 3.83
N LYS A 28 1.89 12.69 4.09
CA LYS A 28 2.65 13.40 3.07
C LYS A 28 3.73 12.52 2.44
N THR A 29 4.42 11.73 3.26
CA THR A 29 5.43 10.78 2.80
C THR A 29 4.83 9.71 1.91
N ASP A 30 3.68 9.16 2.29
CA ASP A 30 2.97 8.15 1.53
C ASP A 30 2.55 8.70 0.14
N VAL A 31 1.97 9.92 0.09
CA VAL A 31 1.64 10.57 -1.19
C VAL A 31 2.88 10.85 -2.03
N ALA A 32 3.94 11.40 -1.42
CA ALA A 32 5.15 11.76 -2.15
C ALA A 32 5.83 10.54 -2.77
N TYR A 33 5.88 9.40 -2.07
CA TYR A 33 6.44 8.17 -2.61
C TYR A 33 5.55 7.60 -3.70
N LEU A 34 4.24 7.43 -3.43
CA LEU A 34 3.32 6.85 -4.40
C LEU A 34 3.22 7.68 -5.69
N ALA A 35 3.38 9.01 -5.60
CA ALA A 35 3.37 9.90 -6.75
C ALA A 35 4.77 10.24 -7.28
N SER A 36 5.80 9.48 -6.91
CA SER A 36 7.15 9.72 -7.40
C SER A 36 7.36 9.15 -8.82
N ASP A 37 8.32 9.72 -9.55
CA ASP A 37 8.73 9.22 -10.87
C ASP A 37 9.32 7.80 -10.80
N GLU A 38 9.81 7.38 -9.63
CA GLU A 38 10.34 6.03 -9.38
C GLU A 38 9.31 4.94 -9.67
N LEU A 39 8.03 5.24 -9.42
CA LEU A 39 6.93 4.30 -9.65
C LEU A 39 6.33 4.39 -11.05
N GLU A 40 6.91 5.20 -11.92
CA GLU A 40 6.54 5.30 -13.35
C GLU A 40 5.02 5.39 -13.59
N GLY A 41 4.30 6.08 -12.70
CA GLY A 41 2.86 6.25 -12.78
C GLY A 41 2.03 5.00 -12.49
N ARG A 42 2.61 3.96 -11.92
CA ARG A 42 1.93 2.77 -11.34
C ARG A 42 0.89 2.10 -12.25
N GLU A 43 1.14 2.06 -13.55
CA GLU A 43 0.22 1.39 -14.47
C GLU A 43 0.07 -0.08 -14.11
N THR A 44 -1.17 -0.58 -14.12
CA THR A 44 -1.50 -1.98 -13.78
C THR A 44 -0.70 -2.96 -14.64
N GLY A 45 -0.08 -3.96 -14.02
CA GLY A 45 0.76 -4.96 -14.67
C GLY A 45 2.22 -4.54 -14.88
N THR A 46 2.60 -3.33 -14.46
CA THR A 46 3.97 -2.83 -14.62
C THR A 46 4.83 -3.01 -13.37
N LYS A 47 6.13 -2.72 -13.51
CA LYS A 47 7.04 -2.66 -12.38
C LYS A 47 6.63 -1.58 -11.37
N GLY A 48 6.09 -0.45 -11.84
CA GLY A 48 5.62 0.63 -10.99
C GLY A 48 4.49 0.20 -10.06
N GLU A 49 3.52 -0.56 -10.58
CA GLU A 49 2.48 -1.18 -9.74
C GLU A 49 3.07 -2.13 -8.69
N GLN A 50 4.05 -2.98 -9.08
CA GLN A 50 4.68 -3.92 -8.15
C GLN A 50 5.40 -3.19 -7.01
N LEU A 51 6.16 -2.12 -7.31
CA LEU A 51 6.83 -1.30 -6.30
C LEU A 51 5.82 -0.64 -5.35
N ALA A 52 4.71 -0.13 -5.88
CA ALA A 52 3.64 0.42 -5.07
C ALA A 52 2.99 -0.66 -4.18
N ALA A 53 2.71 -1.85 -4.71
CA ALA A 53 2.16 -2.97 -3.95
C ALA A 53 3.11 -3.43 -2.83
N ASP A 54 4.43 -3.46 -3.07
CA ASP A 54 5.44 -3.78 -2.09
C ASP A 54 5.48 -2.75 -0.96
N TYR A 55 5.43 -1.48 -1.31
CA TYR A 55 5.34 -0.39 -0.35
C TYR A 55 4.08 -0.52 0.53
N LEU A 56 2.91 -0.73 -0.08
CA LEU A 56 1.64 -0.87 0.63
C LEU A 56 1.63 -2.07 1.57
N ALA A 57 2.19 -3.21 1.15
CA ALA A 57 2.33 -4.39 2.00
C ALA A 57 3.21 -4.10 3.24
N GLN A 58 4.32 -3.39 3.05
CA GLN A 58 5.19 -2.96 4.15
C GLN A 58 4.46 -1.99 5.09
N ARG A 59 3.70 -1.03 4.55
CA ARG A 59 2.90 -0.10 5.36
C ARG A 59 1.83 -0.84 6.16
N PHE A 60 1.12 -1.79 5.57
CA PHE A 60 0.12 -2.61 6.27
C PHE A 60 0.74 -3.43 7.41
N ALA A 61 1.91 -4.04 7.16
CA ALA A 61 2.65 -4.75 8.21
C ALA A 61 3.06 -3.82 9.35
N ALA A 62 3.58 -2.63 9.04
CA ALA A 62 3.98 -1.63 10.04
C ALA A 62 2.78 -1.11 10.87
N LEU A 63 1.58 -1.08 10.29
CA LEU A 63 0.34 -0.74 10.96
C LEU A 63 -0.27 -1.91 11.77
N GLY A 64 0.34 -3.09 11.72
CA GLY A 64 -0.13 -4.28 12.44
C GLY A 64 -1.37 -4.90 11.85
N LEU A 65 -1.65 -4.66 10.56
CA LEU A 65 -2.72 -5.36 9.84
C LEU A 65 -2.30 -6.79 9.53
N SER A 66 -3.23 -7.73 9.61
CA SER A 66 -3.00 -9.10 9.18
C SER A 66 -3.16 -9.24 7.67
N PRO A 67 -2.33 -10.03 6.99
CA PRO A 67 -2.48 -10.29 5.56
C PRO A 67 -3.78 -11.05 5.25
N LYS A 68 -4.42 -10.68 4.15
CA LYS A 68 -5.62 -11.34 3.63
C LYS A 68 -5.60 -11.51 2.11
N GLY A 69 -4.42 -11.33 1.49
CA GLY A 69 -4.20 -11.73 0.11
C GLY A 69 -4.10 -13.24 -0.06
N VAL A 70 -3.87 -13.69 -1.28
CA VAL A 70 -3.57 -15.10 -1.59
C VAL A 70 -2.10 -15.41 -1.29
N GLU A 71 -1.22 -14.47 -1.59
CA GLU A 71 0.19 -14.49 -1.26
C GLU A 71 0.47 -13.34 -0.29
N ASP A 72 0.43 -13.61 1.01
CA ASP A 72 0.59 -12.62 2.06
C ASP A 72 -0.46 -11.50 1.94
N TYR A 73 -0.08 -10.25 1.73
CA TYR A 73 -1.00 -9.14 1.49
C TYR A 73 -1.50 -9.07 0.04
N ARG A 74 -0.91 -9.80 -0.90
CA ARG A 74 -1.15 -9.67 -2.34
C ARG A 74 -2.18 -10.66 -2.83
N GLN A 75 -3.08 -10.17 -3.69
CA GLN A 75 -4.01 -10.97 -4.48
C GLN A 75 -3.87 -10.56 -5.94
N LYS A 76 -3.24 -11.41 -6.73
CA LYS A 76 -3.14 -11.21 -8.18
C LYS A 76 -4.47 -11.48 -8.84
N PHE A 77 -4.76 -10.74 -9.89
CA PHE A 77 -5.91 -10.96 -10.76
C PHE A 77 -5.48 -10.80 -12.23
N SER A 78 -6.14 -11.52 -13.12
CA SER A 78 -5.96 -11.35 -14.56
C SER A 78 -7.00 -10.38 -15.09
N TYR A 79 -6.64 -9.54 -16.05
CA TYR A 79 -7.58 -8.62 -16.67
C TYR A 79 -7.40 -8.60 -18.19
N LYS A 80 -8.49 -8.30 -18.90
CA LYS A 80 -8.47 -8.06 -20.32
C LYS A 80 -8.49 -6.54 -20.52
N PRO A 81 -7.41 -5.95 -21.06
CA PRO A 81 -7.40 -4.52 -21.37
C PRO A 81 -8.58 -4.19 -22.29
N SER A 82 -9.31 -3.13 -21.97
CA SER A 82 -10.33 -2.59 -22.85
C SER A 82 -9.72 -1.47 -23.68
N THR A 83 -9.95 -1.49 -24.98
CA THR A 83 -9.60 -0.38 -25.89
C THR A 83 -10.68 0.70 -25.90
N ASN A 84 -11.80 0.47 -25.22
CA ASN A 84 -12.88 1.41 -25.10
C ASN A 84 -12.98 1.94 -23.67
N PRO A 85 -12.68 3.23 -23.39
CA PRO A 85 -12.70 3.80 -22.05
C PRO A 85 -14.12 3.80 -21.41
N HIS A 86 -15.15 3.49 -22.16
CA HIS A 86 -16.53 3.39 -21.66
C HIS A 86 -16.96 1.94 -21.36
N GLU A 87 -16.12 0.95 -21.67
CA GLU A 87 -16.35 -0.45 -21.26
C GLU A 87 -15.69 -0.73 -19.91
N GLN A 88 -16.44 -1.37 -19.02
CA GLN A 88 -15.86 -1.87 -17.79
C GLN A 88 -14.84 -2.97 -18.12
N THR A 89 -13.63 -2.81 -17.59
CA THR A 89 -12.60 -3.86 -17.65
C THR A 89 -13.12 -5.12 -16.98
N LYS A 90 -13.14 -6.23 -17.72
CA LYS A 90 -13.49 -7.53 -17.15
C LYS A 90 -12.32 -8.04 -16.35
N VAL A 91 -12.56 -8.24 -15.06
CA VAL A 91 -11.60 -8.81 -14.12
C VAL A 91 -12.01 -10.24 -13.83
N ASP A 92 -11.14 -11.18 -14.09
CA ASP A 92 -11.35 -12.57 -13.74
C ASP A 92 -10.49 -12.93 -12.50
N ALA A 93 -11.01 -13.86 -11.68
CA ALA A 93 -10.19 -14.49 -10.64
C ALA A 93 -8.90 -15.04 -11.27
N PRO A 94 -7.79 -15.21 -10.51
CA PRO A 94 -6.52 -15.67 -11.07
C PRO A 94 -6.76 -16.96 -11.85
N SER A 95 -6.98 -16.83 -13.15
CA SER A 95 -7.09 -17.95 -14.05
C SER A 95 -5.67 -18.40 -14.39
N GLN A 96 -5.51 -19.69 -14.65
CA GLN A 96 -4.24 -20.25 -15.14
C GLN A 96 -3.94 -19.81 -16.60
N ASP A 97 -4.57 -18.74 -17.08
CA ASP A 97 -4.37 -18.20 -18.41
C ASP A 97 -3.00 -17.55 -18.51
N GLN A 98 -2.06 -18.36 -18.93
CA GLN A 98 -0.69 -17.96 -19.25
C GLN A 98 -0.74 -16.98 -20.42
N GLY A 99 -0.49 -15.71 -20.14
CA GLY A 99 -0.37 -14.65 -21.15
C GLY A 99 -1.30 -13.45 -21.01
N MET A 100 -2.25 -13.46 -20.07
CA MET A 100 -3.03 -12.26 -19.76
C MET A 100 -2.26 -11.31 -18.81
N PRO A 101 -2.38 -10.01 -19.00
CA PRO A 101 -1.86 -9.05 -18.02
C PRO A 101 -2.43 -9.32 -16.63
N GLN A 102 -1.60 -9.11 -15.60
CA GLN A 102 -1.99 -9.32 -14.21
C GLN A 102 -1.81 -8.02 -13.43
N GLY A 103 -2.81 -7.70 -12.63
CA GLY A 103 -2.74 -6.65 -11.63
C GLY A 103 -2.70 -7.24 -10.22
N ILE A 104 -2.51 -6.38 -9.24
CA ILE A 104 -2.32 -6.76 -7.83
C ILE A 104 -3.29 -5.97 -6.96
N ASN A 105 -4.09 -6.66 -6.16
CA ASN A 105 -4.74 -6.06 -4.99
C ASN A 105 -3.85 -6.27 -3.76
N VAL A 106 -3.79 -5.27 -2.87
CA VAL A 106 -3.13 -5.38 -1.56
C VAL A 106 -4.19 -5.33 -0.48
N ILE A 107 -4.27 -6.39 0.33
CA ILE A 107 -5.38 -6.60 1.27
C ILE A 107 -4.83 -6.81 2.67
N GLY A 108 -5.17 -5.91 3.59
CA GLY A 108 -4.88 -6.01 5.02
C GLY A 108 -6.17 -6.08 5.83
N TYR A 109 -6.12 -6.73 6.98
CA TYR A 109 -7.28 -6.93 7.85
C TYR A 109 -6.94 -6.59 9.29
N LYS A 110 -7.85 -5.90 9.95
CA LYS A 110 -7.82 -5.67 11.39
C LYS A 110 -9.02 -6.36 12.03
N ASP A 111 -8.74 -7.34 12.89
CA ASP A 111 -9.77 -7.97 13.70
C ASP A 111 -9.97 -7.18 15.00
N ASN A 112 -11.13 -6.60 15.14
CA ASN A 112 -11.56 -5.90 16.36
C ASN A 112 -12.61 -6.69 17.14
N GLY A 113 -12.85 -7.96 16.80
CA GLY A 113 -13.84 -8.82 17.44
C GLY A 113 -15.30 -8.45 17.14
N ALA A 114 -15.56 -7.73 16.02
CA ALA A 114 -16.90 -7.32 15.60
C ALA A 114 -17.61 -8.40 14.80
N ASP A 115 -18.94 -8.46 14.90
CA ASP A 115 -19.78 -9.33 14.07
C ASP A 115 -19.86 -8.86 12.61
N LYS A 116 -19.50 -7.62 12.34
CA LYS A 116 -19.56 -6.99 11.02
C LYS A 116 -18.17 -6.53 10.57
N THR A 117 -17.95 -6.62 9.27
CA THR A 117 -16.74 -6.12 8.62
C THR A 117 -17.06 -4.89 7.79
N VAL A 118 -16.25 -3.84 7.93
CA VAL A 118 -16.26 -2.68 7.05
C VAL A 118 -15.09 -2.82 6.08
N ILE A 119 -15.33 -2.63 4.79
CA ILE A 119 -14.30 -2.65 3.76
C ILE A 119 -14.06 -1.20 3.33
N ILE A 120 -12.80 -0.77 3.37
CA ILE A 120 -12.35 0.53 2.87
C ILE A 120 -11.40 0.24 1.73
N GLY A 121 -11.63 0.86 0.55
CA GLY A 121 -10.81 0.64 -0.64
C GLY A 121 -10.35 1.96 -1.25
N ALA A 122 -9.16 1.94 -1.86
CA ALA A 122 -8.62 2.98 -2.71
C ALA A 122 -7.78 2.31 -3.80
N HIS A 123 -7.93 2.72 -5.07
CA HIS A 123 -7.05 2.22 -6.11
C HIS A 123 -5.68 2.89 -6.02
N PHE A 124 -4.63 2.16 -6.29
CA PHE A 124 -3.26 2.67 -6.23
C PHE A 124 -2.56 2.68 -7.59
N ASP A 125 -3.17 2.09 -8.60
CA ASP A 125 -2.73 2.17 -9.99
C ASP A 125 -3.07 3.54 -10.61
N HIS A 126 -2.35 3.87 -11.72
CA HIS A 126 -2.64 5.05 -12.52
C HIS A 126 -2.20 4.82 -13.99
N LEU A 127 -1.99 5.88 -14.77
CA LEU A 127 -1.85 5.84 -16.22
C LEU A 127 -0.42 5.57 -16.73
N GLY A 128 0.54 5.30 -15.86
CA GLY A 128 1.91 5.03 -16.30
C GLY A 128 2.54 6.20 -17.06
N TRP A 129 3.06 5.91 -18.24
CA TRP A 129 3.60 6.90 -19.17
C TRP A 129 2.53 7.56 -20.06
N GLY A 130 1.27 7.34 -19.74
CA GLY A 130 0.16 7.81 -20.53
C GLY A 130 -0.15 6.88 -21.72
N GLY A 131 -1.07 7.30 -22.54
CA GLY A 131 -1.55 6.49 -23.66
C GLY A 131 -3.06 6.55 -23.74
N GLU A 132 -3.71 5.41 -23.95
CA GLU A 132 -5.16 5.32 -23.99
C GLU A 132 -5.76 5.71 -22.63
N GLY A 133 -6.70 6.63 -22.62
CA GLY A 133 -7.28 7.20 -21.39
C GLY A 133 -6.60 8.47 -20.88
N SER A 134 -5.37 8.77 -21.29
CA SER A 134 -4.70 10.03 -20.95
C SER A 134 -5.26 11.20 -21.75
N LEU A 135 -5.44 12.35 -21.09
CA LEU A 135 -5.75 13.62 -21.72
C LEU A 135 -4.49 14.39 -22.19
N TYR A 136 -3.32 13.87 -21.88
CA TYR A 136 -2.05 14.44 -22.30
C TYR A 136 -1.88 14.35 -23.82
N ARG A 137 -1.53 15.44 -24.47
CA ARG A 137 -1.49 15.56 -25.94
C ARG A 137 -0.12 15.97 -26.49
N ASP A 138 0.88 16.07 -25.62
CA ASP A 138 2.24 16.35 -26.09
C ASP A 138 2.84 15.12 -26.79
N SER A 139 3.79 15.35 -27.69
CA SER A 139 4.52 14.31 -28.39
C SER A 139 5.62 13.66 -27.54
N ILE A 140 5.99 14.29 -26.43
CA ILE A 140 7.01 13.77 -25.51
C ILE A 140 6.32 12.98 -24.40
N PRO A 141 6.59 11.67 -24.27
CA PRO A 141 6.02 10.86 -23.18
C PRO A 141 6.35 11.47 -21.81
N SER A 142 5.38 11.48 -20.91
CA SER A 142 5.55 11.99 -19.55
C SER A 142 4.91 11.03 -18.55
N VAL A 143 5.55 10.85 -17.40
CA VAL A 143 5.00 10.05 -16.32
C VAL A 143 3.75 10.71 -15.75
N HIS A 144 2.69 9.95 -15.62
CA HIS A 144 1.44 10.36 -14.98
C HIS A 144 1.50 9.94 -13.52
N ASN A 145 2.01 10.81 -12.66
CA ASN A 145 2.33 10.47 -11.26
C ASN A 145 1.10 10.19 -10.40
N GLY A 146 -0.09 10.68 -10.77
CA GLY A 146 -1.34 10.36 -10.10
C GLY A 146 -1.33 10.70 -8.61
N ALA A 147 -0.91 11.92 -8.22
CA ALA A 147 -0.87 12.33 -6.82
C ALA A 147 -2.28 12.46 -6.24
N ASP A 148 -3.16 13.14 -6.96
CA ASP A 148 -4.57 13.29 -6.60
C ASP A 148 -5.37 12.02 -6.95
N ASP A 149 -5.09 11.44 -8.10
CA ASP A 149 -5.73 10.23 -8.64
C ASP A 149 -4.73 9.06 -8.71
N ASN A 150 -4.56 8.19 -7.71
CA ASN A 150 -5.28 8.28 -6.44
C ASN A 150 -4.33 8.01 -5.27
N ALA A 151 -3.05 8.50 -5.35
CA ALA A 151 -2.09 8.35 -4.25
C ALA A 151 -2.62 8.99 -2.96
N SER A 152 -3.37 10.10 -3.08
CA SER A 152 -3.98 10.80 -1.94
C SER A 152 -5.03 9.94 -1.24
N GLY A 153 -5.90 9.25 -1.98
CA GLY A 153 -6.89 8.34 -1.42
C GLY A 153 -6.26 7.13 -0.74
N VAL A 154 -5.17 6.61 -1.31
CA VAL A 154 -4.40 5.52 -0.69
C VAL A 154 -3.73 5.98 0.60
N ALA A 155 -3.11 7.15 0.61
CA ALA A 155 -2.50 7.72 1.81
C ALA A 155 -3.55 7.99 2.91
N LEU A 156 -4.75 8.44 2.52
CA LEU A 156 -5.87 8.59 3.46
C LEU A 156 -6.31 7.23 4.03
N LEU A 157 -6.37 6.18 3.22
CA LEU A 157 -6.67 4.82 3.68
C LEU A 157 -5.65 4.37 4.73
N LEU A 158 -4.35 4.55 4.48
CA LEU A 158 -3.28 4.23 5.43
C LEU A 158 -3.39 5.05 6.73
N TYR A 159 -3.70 6.33 6.61
CA TYR A 159 -3.94 7.20 7.77
C TYR A 159 -5.14 6.72 8.60
N LEU A 160 -6.25 6.35 7.96
CA LEU A 160 -7.42 5.79 8.64
C LEU A 160 -7.09 4.47 9.33
N ALA A 161 -6.34 3.58 8.67
CA ALA A 161 -5.89 2.32 9.27
C ALA A 161 -5.05 2.57 10.53
N GLU A 162 -4.18 3.57 10.53
CA GLU A 162 -3.41 3.98 11.71
C GLU A 162 -4.30 4.52 12.82
N ARG A 163 -5.28 5.35 12.49
CA ARG A 163 -6.21 5.92 13.47
C ARG A 163 -7.12 4.88 14.11
N LEU A 164 -7.51 3.86 13.34
CA LEU A 164 -8.42 2.82 13.78
C LEU A 164 -7.73 1.59 14.38
N LYS A 165 -6.39 1.54 14.38
CA LYS A 165 -5.64 0.34 14.82
C LYS A 165 -5.90 -0.04 16.28
N ASP A 166 -6.13 0.95 17.17
CA ASP A 166 -6.33 0.75 18.60
C ASP A 166 -7.81 0.86 19.02
N GLU A 167 -8.71 1.16 18.07
CA GLU A 167 -10.14 1.24 18.34
C GLU A 167 -10.68 -0.16 18.62
N LYS A 168 -11.37 -0.26 19.75
CA LYS A 168 -12.11 -1.46 20.14
C LYS A 168 -13.56 -1.25 19.78
N ASN A 169 -14.22 -2.35 19.41
CA ASN A 169 -15.67 -2.35 19.29
C ASN A 169 -16.31 -1.94 20.61
N THR A 170 -17.13 -0.94 20.55
CA THR A 170 -18.05 -0.55 21.63
C THR A 170 -19.47 -0.89 21.22
#